data_7f452b1e73a3160615f41cb060483be4
#
_entry.id   7f452b1e73a3160615f41cb060483be4
#
_cell.length_a   1.000
_cell.length_b   1.000
_cell.length_c   1.000
_cell.angle_alpha   90.00
_cell.angle_beta   90.00
_cell.angle_gamma   90.00
#
_symmetry.space_group_name_H-M   'P 1'
#
loop_
_entity.id
_entity.type
_entity.pdbx_description
1 polymer ?
#
loop_
_entity_poly.entity_id
_entity_poly.type
_entity_poly.pdbx_seq_one_letter_code
_entity_poly.pdbx_strand_id
1 'polypeptide(L)'
;LSNHVVAEQLRYSRFKTGYKKTAAVSEANGQPLSIHIEQINMRVTINGESRITRGNIMASNGIIHVINNVIPLPSVVTFVKADQNLGGLFQALTRSDLKTDFVSILSTNSSKSPAPFTVFAPTSQAFSDLLTELGVQRLTSIDEPTLSSTLTYHVIAETNALSTDLSDNLQLNTLGGPVTANVTGGATITDGNNRVSKIVQVDIQANNGVIHLIDKVILPN
;
A
#
# COMPACT_ATOMS: atom_id res chain seq x y z
N LEU A 1 -3.73 -15.84 -14.86
CA LEU A 1 -3.62 -16.99 -13.93
C LEU A 1 -2.47 -16.85 -12.94
N SER A 2 -1.31 -16.31 -13.34
CA SER A 2 -0.10 -16.20 -12.49
C SER A 2 -0.36 -15.50 -11.15
N ASN A 3 -1.29 -14.54 -11.09
CA ASN A 3 -1.69 -13.84 -9.86
C ASN A 3 -2.40 -14.74 -8.83
N HIS A 4 -2.77 -15.98 -9.20
CA HIS A 4 -3.37 -16.97 -8.32
C HIS A 4 -2.36 -18.00 -7.79
N VAL A 5 -1.08 -17.87 -8.14
CA VAL A 5 -0.03 -18.81 -7.79
C VAL A 5 0.95 -18.14 -6.82
N VAL A 6 1.16 -18.78 -5.68
CA VAL A 6 2.18 -18.42 -4.69
C VAL A 6 3.18 -19.57 -4.61
N ALA A 7 4.48 -19.28 -4.69
CA ALA A 7 5.55 -20.28 -4.70
C ALA A 7 5.83 -20.85 -3.28
N GLU A 8 4.78 -21.09 -2.52
CA GLU A 8 4.83 -21.68 -1.19
C GLU A 8 3.71 -22.71 -1.02
N GLN A 9 3.96 -23.75 -0.24
CA GLN A 9 2.94 -24.72 0.15
C GLN A 9 2.17 -24.21 1.37
N LEU A 10 1.08 -23.49 1.15
CA LEU A 10 0.27 -22.87 2.19
C LEU A 10 -0.94 -23.76 2.52
N ARG A 11 -0.93 -24.45 3.66
CA ARG A 11 -2.14 -25.08 4.21
C ARG A 11 -3.07 -24.02 4.78
N TYR A 12 -4.39 -24.30 4.76
CA TYR A 12 -5.41 -23.35 5.25
C TYR A 12 -5.12 -22.86 6.69
N SER A 13 -4.64 -23.74 7.57
CA SER A 13 -4.28 -23.41 8.95
C SER A 13 -3.00 -22.55 9.10
N ARG A 14 -2.25 -22.35 8.02
CA ARG A 14 -1.01 -21.56 8.01
C ARG A 14 -1.14 -20.18 7.39
N PHE A 15 -2.32 -19.84 6.87
CA PHE A 15 -2.56 -18.47 6.46
C PHE A 15 -2.43 -17.52 7.65
N LYS A 16 -1.79 -16.40 7.43
CA LYS A 16 -1.69 -15.29 8.37
C LYS A 16 -1.98 -14.01 7.61
N THR A 17 -2.57 -13.03 8.30
CA THR A 17 -2.76 -11.69 7.75
C THR A 17 -1.41 -11.08 7.35
N GLY A 18 -1.34 -10.49 6.16
CA GLY A 18 -0.16 -9.87 5.59
C GLY A 18 -0.02 -10.11 4.09
N TYR A 19 1.14 -9.81 3.56
CA TYR A 19 1.41 -9.86 2.12
C TYR A 19 2.23 -11.09 1.73
N LYS A 20 1.94 -11.60 0.53
CA LYS A 20 2.69 -12.67 -0.13
C LYS A 20 2.98 -12.26 -1.58
N LYS A 21 4.09 -12.77 -2.14
CA LYS A 21 4.41 -12.59 -3.56
C LYS A 21 3.75 -13.67 -4.40
N THR A 22 3.23 -13.28 -5.56
CA THR A 22 2.63 -14.18 -6.55
C THR A 22 3.60 -14.46 -7.68
N ALA A 23 3.26 -15.39 -8.56
CA ALA A 23 3.99 -15.63 -9.80
C ALA A 23 3.67 -14.62 -10.92
N ALA A 24 2.72 -13.70 -10.70
CA ALA A 24 2.50 -12.57 -11.60
C ALA A 24 3.56 -11.51 -11.35
N VAL A 25 3.92 -10.78 -12.40
CA VAL A 25 4.90 -9.70 -12.34
C VAL A 25 4.25 -8.37 -12.70
N SER A 26 4.76 -7.30 -12.11
CA SER A 26 4.36 -5.92 -12.43
C SER A 26 4.83 -5.54 -13.83
N GLU A 27 3.97 -4.91 -14.60
CA GLU A 27 4.32 -4.33 -15.90
C GLU A 27 5.29 -3.17 -15.79
N ALA A 28 5.33 -2.50 -14.62
CA ALA A 28 6.16 -1.33 -14.40
C ALA A 28 7.65 -1.67 -14.24
N ASN A 29 7.98 -2.82 -13.61
CA ASN A 29 9.37 -3.15 -13.26
C ASN A 29 9.71 -4.65 -13.30
N GLY A 30 8.77 -5.52 -13.69
CA GLY A 30 8.97 -6.97 -13.73
C GLY A 30 9.04 -7.67 -12.36
N GLN A 31 8.84 -6.95 -11.25
CA GLN A 31 8.87 -7.54 -9.91
C GLN A 31 7.61 -8.35 -9.60
N PRO A 32 7.73 -9.43 -8.81
CA PRO A 32 6.57 -10.22 -8.40
C PRO A 32 5.51 -9.36 -7.69
N LEU A 33 4.27 -9.47 -8.15
CA LEU A 33 3.14 -8.78 -7.54
C LEU A 33 2.85 -9.32 -6.14
N SER A 34 2.38 -8.44 -5.27
CA SER A 34 1.88 -8.82 -3.94
C SER A 34 0.41 -9.24 -4.01
N ILE A 35 0.00 -10.07 -3.07
CA ILE A 35 -1.41 -10.24 -2.67
C ILE A 35 -1.51 -9.97 -1.17
N HIS A 36 -2.57 -9.32 -0.75
CA HIS A 36 -2.92 -9.17 0.66
C HIS A 36 -3.80 -10.33 1.09
N ILE A 37 -3.42 -10.99 2.15
CA ILE A 37 -4.19 -12.05 2.79
C ILE A 37 -4.69 -11.51 4.12
N GLU A 38 -5.98 -11.58 4.33
CA GLU A 38 -6.60 -11.29 5.62
C GLU A 38 -7.18 -12.57 6.20
N GLN A 39 -6.79 -12.89 7.43
CA GLN A 39 -7.32 -14.03 8.15
C GLN A 39 -7.99 -13.59 9.44
N ILE A 40 -9.32 -13.69 9.48
CA ILE A 40 -10.14 -13.34 10.65
C ILE A 40 -11.09 -14.52 10.94
N ASN A 41 -11.10 -15.00 12.19
CA ASN A 41 -11.99 -16.08 12.65
C ASN A 41 -12.02 -17.29 11.70
N MET A 42 -10.86 -17.80 11.31
CA MET A 42 -10.68 -18.89 10.35
C MET A 42 -11.22 -18.62 8.93
N ARG A 43 -11.58 -17.40 8.62
CA ARG A 43 -11.95 -16.98 7.26
C ARG A 43 -10.75 -16.32 6.61
N VAL A 44 -10.45 -16.73 5.37
CA VAL A 44 -9.35 -16.16 4.58
C VAL A 44 -9.93 -15.39 3.41
N THR A 45 -9.59 -14.10 3.32
CA THR A 45 -9.94 -13.20 2.23
C THR A 45 -8.66 -12.70 1.55
N ILE A 46 -8.68 -12.62 0.24
CA ILE A 46 -7.55 -12.19 -0.59
C ILE A 46 -7.92 -10.88 -1.26
N ASN A 47 -7.06 -9.85 -1.13
CA ASN A 47 -7.24 -8.50 -1.64
C ASN A 47 -8.60 -7.87 -1.28
N GLY A 48 -9.16 -8.26 -0.12
CA GLY A 48 -10.44 -7.74 0.38
C GLY A 48 -11.69 -8.24 -0.38
N GLU A 49 -11.55 -9.00 -1.47
CA GLU A 49 -12.66 -9.34 -2.37
C GLU A 49 -12.84 -10.85 -2.59
N SER A 50 -11.74 -11.60 -2.71
CA SER A 50 -11.80 -13.03 -3.03
C SER A 50 -11.67 -13.86 -1.76
N ARG A 51 -12.65 -14.73 -1.47
CA ARG A 51 -12.67 -15.55 -0.28
C ARG A 51 -12.40 -17.01 -0.61
N ILE A 52 -11.58 -17.69 0.19
CA ILE A 52 -11.41 -19.14 0.11
C ILE A 52 -12.70 -19.83 0.59
N THR A 53 -13.31 -20.61 -0.29
CA THR A 53 -14.55 -21.38 -0.01
C THR A 53 -14.27 -22.84 0.31
N ARG A 54 -13.19 -23.40 -0.25
CA ARG A 54 -12.71 -24.75 0.02
C ARG A 54 -11.19 -24.77 0.00
N GLY A 55 -10.58 -25.20 1.08
CA GLY A 55 -9.14 -25.27 1.22
C GLY A 55 -8.56 -26.68 1.19
N ASN A 56 -7.22 -26.75 1.09
CA ASN A 56 -6.42 -27.98 1.26
C ASN A 56 -6.74 -29.11 0.26
N ILE A 57 -7.04 -28.79 -0.99
CA ILE A 57 -7.10 -29.82 -2.05
C ILE A 57 -5.66 -30.14 -2.42
N MET A 58 -5.23 -31.35 -2.08
CA MET A 58 -3.85 -31.79 -2.29
C MET A 58 -3.62 -32.16 -3.75
N ALA A 59 -2.53 -31.68 -4.32
CA ALA A 59 -1.99 -32.07 -5.61
C ALA A 59 -0.57 -32.63 -5.43
N SER A 60 -0.03 -33.28 -6.43
CA SER A 60 1.32 -33.87 -6.36
C SER A 60 2.43 -32.84 -6.14
N ASN A 61 2.22 -31.59 -6.58
CA ASN A 61 3.20 -30.50 -6.55
C ASN A 61 2.74 -29.26 -5.73
N GLY A 62 1.63 -29.35 -4.98
CA GLY A 62 1.15 -28.19 -4.23
C GLY A 62 -0.20 -28.38 -3.55
N ILE A 63 -0.79 -27.26 -3.16
CA ILE A 63 -2.12 -27.21 -2.53
C ILE A 63 -3.00 -26.25 -3.32
N ILE A 64 -4.22 -26.68 -3.63
CA ILE A 64 -5.22 -25.84 -4.31
C ILE A 64 -6.25 -25.37 -3.28
N HIS A 65 -6.60 -24.10 -3.36
CA HIS A 65 -7.70 -23.49 -2.62
C HIS A 65 -8.72 -22.94 -3.62
N VAL A 66 -9.98 -23.30 -3.44
CA VAL A 66 -11.08 -22.75 -4.26
C VAL A 66 -11.51 -21.42 -3.69
N ILE A 67 -11.63 -20.44 -4.54
CA ILE A 67 -12.07 -19.08 -4.21
C ILE A 67 -13.38 -18.74 -4.93
N ASN A 68 -14.13 -17.80 -4.36
CA ASN A 68 -15.43 -17.39 -4.91
C ASN A 68 -15.33 -16.38 -6.07
N ASN A 69 -14.23 -15.63 -6.16
CA ASN A 69 -13.99 -14.64 -7.21
C ASN A 69 -12.58 -14.78 -7.77
N VAL A 70 -12.41 -14.44 -9.05
CA VAL A 70 -11.08 -14.32 -9.68
C VAL A 70 -10.33 -13.15 -9.02
N ILE A 71 -9.04 -13.33 -8.74
CA ILE A 71 -8.17 -12.29 -8.18
C ILE A 71 -7.61 -11.45 -9.34
N PRO A 72 -8.09 -10.22 -9.57
CA PRO A 72 -7.52 -9.34 -10.59
C PRO A 72 -6.09 -8.91 -10.23
N LEU A 73 -5.37 -8.33 -11.19
CA LEU A 73 -4.09 -7.69 -10.88
C LEU A 73 -4.35 -6.49 -9.95
N PRO A 74 -3.65 -6.40 -8.81
CA PRO A 74 -3.93 -5.37 -7.83
C PRO A 74 -3.39 -4.01 -8.28
N SER A 75 -4.16 -2.96 -8.04
CA SER A 75 -3.64 -1.58 -8.01
C SER A 75 -3.18 -1.19 -6.61
N VAL A 76 -2.53 -0.04 -6.47
CA VAL A 76 -2.22 0.57 -5.17
C VAL A 76 -3.49 0.67 -4.31
N VAL A 77 -4.59 1.13 -4.90
CA VAL A 77 -5.89 1.28 -4.20
C VAL A 77 -6.44 -0.05 -3.73
N THR A 78 -6.19 -1.15 -4.46
CA THR A 78 -6.61 -2.49 -4.03
C THR A 78 -6.07 -2.83 -2.64
N PHE A 79 -4.80 -2.53 -2.38
CA PHE A 79 -4.17 -2.80 -1.09
C PHE A 79 -4.61 -1.82 -0.01
N VAL A 80 -4.72 -0.52 -0.35
CA VAL A 80 -5.21 0.49 0.59
C VAL A 80 -6.64 0.17 1.09
N LYS A 81 -7.48 -0.38 0.22
CA LYS A 81 -8.84 -0.83 0.56
C LYS A 81 -8.86 -2.14 1.36
N ALA A 82 -7.93 -3.07 1.05
CA ALA A 82 -7.95 -4.42 1.59
C ALA A 82 -7.26 -4.56 2.95
N ASP A 83 -6.24 -3.75 3.22
CA ASP A 83 -5.44 -3.83 4.45
C ASP A 83 -6.02 -2.92 5.53
N GLN A 84 -6.49 -3.52 6.64
CA GLN A 84 -7.03 -2.77 7.79
C GLN A 84 -6.01 -1.81 8.41
N ASN A 85 -4.71 -2.11 8.29
CA ASN A 85 -3.65 -1.19 8.72
C ASN A 85 -3.61 0.10 7.90
N LEU A 86 -4.23 0.13 6.73
CA LEU A 86 -4.35 1.29 5.85
C LEU A 86 -5.74 1.93 5.86
N GLY A 87 -6.62 1.51 6.77
CA GLY A 87 -7.98 2.03 6.89
C GLY A 87 -8.05 3.55 7.08
N GLY A 88 -7.09 4.14 7.83
CA GLY A 88 -6.96 5.60 7.97
C GLY A 88 -6.67 6.29 6.65
N LEU A 89 -5.73 5.75 5.87
CA LEU A 89 -5.42 6.24 4.53
C LEU A 89 -6.61 6.09 3.59
N PHE A 90 -7.30 4.94 3.61
CA PHE A 90 -8.48 4.73 2.79
C PHE A 90 -9.58 5.76 3.09
N GLN A 91 -9.86 6.01 4.37
CA GLN A 91 -10.80 7.05 4.77
C GLN A 91 -10.38 8.44 4.29
N ALA A 92 -9.08 8.76 4.38
CA ALA A 92 -8.55 10.03 3.89
C ALA A 92 -8.74 10.19 2.38
N LEU A 93 -8.40 9.17 1.58
CA LEU A 93 -8.50 9.17 0.11
C LEU A 93 -9.96 9.21 -0.41
N THR A 94 -10.92 8.74 0.40
CA THR A 94 -12.34 8.64 0.02
C THR A 94 -13.22 9.69 0.68
N ARG A 95 -12.64 10.70 1.32
CA ARG A 95 -13.39 11.78 1.94
C ARG A 95 -14.19 12.57 0.90
N SER A 96 -15.48 12.74 1.14
CA SER A 96 -16.44 13.21 0.13
C SER A 96 -16.30 14.67 -0.28
N ASP A 97 -15.58 15.49 0.48
CA ASP A 97 -15.33 16.90 0.20
C ASP A 97 -14.03 17.16 -0.58
N LEU A 98 -13.23 16.11 -0.86
CA LEU A 98 -12.03 16.24 -1.68
C LEU A 98 -12.41 16.66 -3.11
N LYS A 99 -11.71 17.69 -3.61
CA LYS A 99 -11.83 18.14 -5.01
C LYS A 99 -11.12 17.21 -5.99
N THR A 100 -10.10 16.51 -5.51
CA THR A 100 -9.30 15.56 -6.29
C THR A 100 -9.78 14.15 -6.03
N ASP A 101 -10.12 13.41 -7.08
CA ASP A 101 -10.41 11.97 -6.99
C ASP A 101 -9.11 11.16 -6.94
N PHE A 102 -8.53 11.06 -5.75
CA PHE A 102 -7.30 10.30 -5.53
C PHE A 102 -7.48 8.81 -5.84
N VAL A 103 -8.66 8.25 -5.61
CA VAL A 103 -8.93 6.83 -5.88
C VAL A 103 -8.83 6.56 -7.38
N SER A 104 -9.42 7.41 -8.21
CA SER A 104 -9.33 7.30 -9.66
C SER A 104 -7.88 7.45 -10.16
N ILE A 105 -7.16 8.46 -9.66
CA ILE A 105 -5.75 8.71 -10.04
C ILE A 105 -4.88 7.52 -9.67
N LEU A 106 -4.92 7.05 -8.41
CA LEU A 106 -4.10 5.94 -7.92
C LEU A 106 -4.55 4.55 -8.46
N SER A 107 -5.67 4.50 -9.18
CA SER A 107 -6.13 3.32 -9.93
C SER A 107 -5.71 3.35 -11.41
N THR A 108 -5.02 4.39 -11.85
CA THR A 108 -4.54 4.50 -13.23
C THR A 108 -3.69 3.29 -13.60
N ASN A 109 -3.91 2.76 -14.80
CA ASN A 109 -3.18 1.59 -15.30
C ASN A 109 -1.68 1.91 -15.44
N SER A 110 -0.83 0.94 -15.16
CA SER A 110 0.65 1.02 -15.24
C SER A 110 1.19 1.58 -16.56
N SER A 111 0.47 1.39 -17.66
CA SER A 111 0.85 1.88 -18.99
C SER A 111 0.46 3.34 -19.28
N LYS A 112 -0.14 4.04 -18.32
CA LYS A 112 -0.65 5.41 -18.51
C LYS A 112 -0.13 6.34 -17.41
N SER A 113 0.33 7.54 -17.80
CA SER A 113 0.62 8.62 -16.84
C SER A 113 -0.65 8.95 -16.02
N PRO A 114 -0.52 9.22 -14.72
CA PRO A 114 0.72 9.39 -13.96
C PRO A 114 1.28 8.11 -13.29
N ALA A 115 0.80 6.92 -13.63
CA ALA A 115 1.40 5.66 -13.16
C ALA A 115 2.75 5.40 -13.87
N PRO A 116 3.68 4.58 -13.28
CA PRO A 116 3.55 3.92 -11.98
C PRO A 116 3.75 4.85 -10.79
N PHE A 117 3.29 4.41 -9.60
CA PHE A 117 3.37 5.20 -8.37
C PHE A 117 4.33 4.58 -7.36
N THR A 118 4.98 5.44 -6.56
CA THR A 118 5.51 5.05 -5.25
C THR A 118 4.69 5.75 -4.18
N VAL A 119 4.11 4.98 -3.26
CA VAL A 119 3.26 5.51 -2.20
C VAL A 119 3.87 5.21 -0.84
N PHE A 120 4.19 6.25 -0.09
CA PHE A 120 4.50 6.15 1.33
C PHE A 120 3.18 6.16 2.10
N ALA A 121 2.68 4.98 2.46
CA ALA A 121 1.35 4.80 3.03
C ALA A 121 1.39 4.82 4.56
N PRO A 122 0.87 5.87 5.22
CA PRO A 122 0.78 5.90 6.67
C PRO A 122 -0.17 4.82 7.19
N THR A 123 0.26 4.14 8.25
CA THR A 123 -0.61 3.19 8.95
C THR A 123 -1.81 3.89 9.59
N SER A 124 -2.86 3.13 9.93
CA SER A 124 -4.01 3.67 10.69
C SER A 124 -3.57 4.27 12.03
N GLN A 125 -2.53 3.70 12.66
CA GLN A 125 -1.94 4.26 13.88
C GLN A 125 -1.29 5.63 13.60
N ALA A 126 -0.55 5.78 12.49
CA ALA A 126 0.06 7.04 12.10
C ALA A 126 -0.99 8.18 11.95
N PHE A 127 -2.17 7.86 11.41
CA PHE A 127 -3.29 8.82 11.35
C PHE A 127 -3.85 9.15 12.73
N SER A 128 -4.01 8.16 13.63
CA SER A 128 -4.43 8.40 15.00
C SER A 128 -3.47 9.31 15.76
N ASP A 129 -2.17 9.09 15.58
CA ASP A 129 -1.12 9.90 16.22
C ASP A 129 -1.14 11.33 15.67
N LEU A 130 -1.32 11.52 14.36
CA LEU A 130 -1.48 12.84 13.75
C LEU A 130 -2.70 13.59 14.31
N LEU A 131 -3.86 12.93 14.42
CA LEU A 131 -5.05 13.56 14.98
C LEU A 131 -4.83 14.01 16.44
N THR A 132 -4.13 13.20 17.22
CA THR A 132 -3.75 13.52 18.59
C THR A 132 -2.80 14.72 18.63
N GLU A 133 -1.79 14.76 17.76
CA GLU A 133 -0.83 15.85 17.64
C GLU A 133 -1.52 17.18 17.28
N LEU A 134 -2.51 17.12 16.39
CA LEU A 134 -3.30 18.29 15.96
C LEU A 134 -4.38 18.67 16.97
N GLY A 135 -4.60 17.90 18.04
CA GLY A 135 -5.65 18.15 19.02
C GLY A 135 -7.07 17.99 18.48
N VAL A 136 -7.24 17.21 17.39
CA VAL A 136 -8.54 16.95 16.76
C VAL A 136 -8.93 15.47 16.88
N GLN A 137 -10.23 15.18 16.84
CA GLN A 137 -10.72 13.81 17.05
C GLN A 137 -11.00 13.03 15.77
N ARG A 138 -11.08 13.72 14.62
CA ARG A 138 -11.53 13.12 13.35
C ARG A 138 -10.79 13.71 12.16
N LEU A 139 -10.59 12.90 11.13
CA LEU A 139 -10.06 13.36 9.83
C LEU A 139 -10.90 14.49 9.20
N THR A 140 -12.20 14.50 9.46
CA THR A 140 -13.12 15.56 8.98
C THR A 140 -12.86 16.93 9.62
N SER A 141 -12.08 17.00 10.71
CA SER A 141 -11.68 18.26 11.33
C SER A 141 -10.47 18.91 10.62
N ILE A 142 -9.78 18.18 9.77
CA ILE A 142 -8.72 18.71 8.91
C ILE A 142 -9.40 19.29 7.67
N ASP A 143 -9.12 20.55 7.33
CA ASP A 143 -9.68 21.16 6.13
C ASP A 143 -9.23 20.46 4.84
N GLU A 144 -10.01 20.59 3.78
CA GLU A 144 -9.78 19.89 2.52
C GLU A 144 -8.43 20.26 1.88
N PRO A 145 -8.03 21.53 1.79
CA PRO A 145 -6.74 21.90 1.19
C PRO A 145 -5.54 21.27 1.93
N THR A 146 -5.57 21.28 3.26
CA THR A 146 -4.52 20.68 4.10
C THR A 146 -4.46 19.18 3.91
N LEU A 147 -5.61 18.48 3.89
CA LEU A 147 -5.62 17.04 3.64
C LEU A 147 -5.16 16.72 2.22
N SER A 148 -5.64 17.44 1.21
CA SER A 148 -5.27 17.23 -0.20
C SER A 148 -3.75 17.41 -0.41
N SER A 149 -3.18 18.48 0.17
CA SER A 149 -1.73 18.72 0.16
C SER A 149 -0.96 17.60 0.86
N THR A 150 -1.44 17.15 2.02
CA THR A 150 -0.84 16.02 2.75
C THR A 150 -0.88 14.75 1.90
N LEU A 151 -2.01 14.42 1.27
CA LEU A 151 -2.14 13.21 0.44
C LEU A 151 -1.21 13.22 -0.78
N THR A 152 -1.08 14.36 -1.46
CA THR A 152 -0.14 14.50 -2.58
C THR A 152 1.31 14.36 -2.13
N TYR A 153 1.63 14.76 -0.91
CA TYR A 153 2.97 14.67 -0.33
C TYR A 153 3.41 13.21 -0.05
N HIS A 154 2.47 12.25 -0.05
CA HIS A 154 2.73 10.82 0.12
C HIS A 154 2.93 10.05 -1.19
N VAL A 155 2.80 10.70 -2.35
CA VAL A 155 2.79 10.03 -3.65
C VAL A 155 3.89 10.56 -4.56
N ILE A 156 4.71 9.68 -5.10
CA ILE A 156 5.59 9.95 -6.22
C ILE A 156 4.92 9.37 -7.46
N ALA A 157 4.76 10.19 -8.49
CA ALA A 157 4.22 9.76 -9.78
C ALA A 157 5.33 9.32 -10.75
N GLU A 158 4.96 8.53 -11.75
CA GLU A 158 5.83 8.07 -12.84
C GLU A 158 7.10 7.31 -12.36
N THR A 159 7.06 6.82 -11.13
CA THR A 159 8.20 6.14 -10.49
C THR A 159 7.74 4.96 -9.65
N ASN A 160 8.37 3.80 -9.82
CA ASN A 160 8.20 2.62 -8.99
C ASN A 160 9.51 2.35 -8.22
N ALA A 161 9.79 3.16 -7.20
CA ALA A 161 11.00 3.05 -6.40
C ALA A 161 10.86 1.92 -5.37
N LEU A 162 11.71 0.90 -5.47
CA LEU A 162 11.81 -0.18 -4.50
C LEU A 162 12.69 0.23 -3.31
N SER A 163 12.66 -0.54 -2.24
CA SER A 163 13.53 -0.31 -1.08
C SER A 163 15.02 -0.37 -1.44
N THR A 164 15.38 -1.12 -2.47
CA THR A 164 16.75 -1.22 -3.01
C THR A 164 17.21 0.02 -3.76
N ASP A 165 16.29 0.88 -4.18
CA ASP A 165 16.57 2.12 -4.89
C ASP A 165 16.76 3.30 -3.91
N LEU A 166 16.46 3.08 -2.61
CA LEU A 166 16.65 4.09 -1.58
C LEU A 166 18.10 4.10 -1.09
N SER A 167 18.58 5.29 -0.76
CA SER A 167 19.90 5.50 -0.18
C SER A 167 19.88 6.66 0.82
N ASP A 168 20.95 6.81 1.58
CA ASP A 168 21.07 7.93 2.53
C ASP A 168 21.12 9.27 1.80
N ASN A 169 20.36 10.22 2.33
CA ASN A 169 20.20 11.58 1.80
C ASN A 169 19.63 11.64 0.36
N LEU A 170 18.93 10.58 -0.07
CA LEU A 170 18.27 10.59 -1.37
C LEU A 170 17.04 11.50 -1.33
N GLN A 171 17.06 12.56 -2.15
CA GLN A 171 15.88 13.39 -2.36
C GLN A 171 14.91 12.71 -3.34
N LEU A 172 13.66 12.61 -2.92
CA LEU A 172 12.56 12.07 -3.70
C LEU A 172 11.51 13.17 -3.89
N ASN A 173 11.12 13.41 -5.13
CA ASN A 173 10.12 14.43 -5.47
C ASN A 173 8.72 13.81 -5.44
N THR A 174 7.96 14.10 -4.40
CA THR A 174 6.54 13.75 -4.35
C THR A 174 5.69 14.77 -5.10
N LEU A 175 4.42 14.47 -5.33
CA LEU A 175 3.47 15.42 -5.94
C LEU A 175 3.23 16.67 -5.09
N GLY A 176 3.55 16.63 -3.79
CA GLY A 176 3.39 17.73 -2.85
C GLY A 176 4.70 18.44 -2.48
N GLY A 177 5.85 17.95 -2.96
CA GLY A 177 7.17 18.53 -2.64
C GLY A 177 8.21 17.45 -2.31
N PRO A 178 9.47 17.85 -2.05
CA PRO A 178 10.55 16.91 -1.81
C PRO A 178 10.50 16.30 -0.41
N VAL A 179 10.90 15.02 -0.33
CA VAL A 179 11.20 14.30 0.93
C VAL A 179 12.59 13.69 0.83
N THR A 180 13.21 13.39 1.96
CA THR A 180 14.55 12.77 1.99
C THR A 180 14.47 11.37 2.54
N ALA A 181 14.94 10.38 1.77
CA ALA A 181 15.07 9.00 2.23
C ALA A 181 16.45 8.77 2.89
N ASN A 182 16.48 7.92 3.90
CA ASN A 182 17.69 7.41 4.54
C ASN A 182 17.51 5.92 4.84
N VAL A 183 18.60 5.16 4.82
CA VAL A 183 18.58 3.70 5.02
C VAL A 183 19.51 3.23 6.15
N THR A 184 20.51 4.02 6.52
CA THR A 184 21.41 3.68 7.62
C THR A 184 20.67 3.70 8.96
N GLY A 185 20.71 2.60 9.69
CA GLY A 185 19.97 2.43 10.95
C GLY A 185 18.48 2.07 10.79
N GLY A 186 18.04 1.78 9.56
CA GLY A 186 16.65 1.47 9.18
C GLY A 186 16.09 2.49 8.22
N ALA A 187 15.27 2.02 7.28
CA ALA A 187 14.71 2.88 6.25
C ALA A 187 13.75 3.93 6.84
N THR A 188 13.98 5.19 6.49
CA THR A 188 13.18 6.34 6.96
C THR A 188 12.92 7.34 5.85
N ILE A 189 11.87 8.13 6.03
CA ILE A 189 11.55 9.31 5.22
C ILE A 189 11.53 10.53 6.13
N THR A 190 12.27 11.56 5.77
CA THR A 190 12.27 12.87 6.44
C THR A 190 11.47 13.83 5.58
N ASP A 191 10.46 14.46 6.18
CA ASP A 191 9.60 15.44 5.53
C ASP A 191 10.17 16.87 5.57
N GLY A 192 9.49 17.82 4.95
CA GLY A 192 9.89 19.21 4.88
C GLY A 192 9.98 19.92 6.25
N ASN A 193 9.28 19.40 7.24
CA ASN A 193 9.32 19.90 8.63
C ASN A 193 10.39 19.20 9.50
N ASN A 194 11.31 18.45 8.88
CA ASN A 194 12.34 17.63 9.54
C ASN A 194 11.78 16.52 10.45
N ARG A 195 10.54 16.09 10.21
CA ARG A 195 9.93 14.97 10.91
C ARG A 195 10.41 13.67 10.27
N VAL A 196 10.79 12.72 11.08
CA VAL A 196 11.29 11.42 10.60
C VAL A 196 10.20 10.37 10.78
N SER A 197 9.84 9.72 9.69
CA SER A 197 8.94 8.58 9.63
C SER A 197 9.71 7.32 9.28
N LYS A 198 9.50 6.22 10.00
CA LYS A 198 10.12 4.92 9.69
C LYS A 198 9.32 4.20 8.63
N ILE A 199 9.99 3.56 7.69
CA ILE A 199 9.36 2.60 6.80
C ILE A 199 9.29 1.26 7.55
N VAL A 200 8.07 0.86 7.90
CA VAL A 200 7.82 -0.36 8.70
C VAL A 200 7.57 -1.59 7.85
N GLN A 201 7.22 -1.40 6.59
CA GLN A 201 7.09 -2.47 5.60
C GLN A 201 7.41 -1.93 4.20
N VAL A 202 8.23 -2.64 3.45
CA VAL A 202 8.70 -2.24 2.12
C VAL A 202 8.11 -3.12 1.01
N ASP A 203 8.14 -2.62 -0.21
CA ASP A 203 7.98 -3.39 -1.46
C ASP A 203 6.66 -4.16 -1.58
N ILE A 204 5.54 -3.55 -1.14
CA ILE A 204 4.22 -4.08 -1.46
C ILE A 204 3.93 -3.70 -2.91
N GLN A 205 4.24 -4.63 -3.84
CA GLN A 205 4.17 -4.38 -5.27
C GLN A 205 2.76 -4.57 -5.80
N ALA A 206 2.16 -3.50 -6.30
CA ALA A 206 0.97 -3.50 -7.14
C ALA A 206 1.35 -3.51 -8.63
N ASN A 207 0.38 -3.72 -9.53
CA ASN A 207 0.65 -3.67 -10.97
C ASN A 207 1.00 -2.25 -11.44
N ASN A 208 0.42 -1.23 -10.82
CA ASN A 208 0.60 0.18 -11.17
C ASN A 208 1.46 0.97 -10.17
N GLY A 209 2.24 0.31 -9.31
CA GLY A 209 3.12 0.99 -8.37
C GLY A 209 3.54 0.15 -7.20
N VAL A 210 4.28 0.75 -6.28
CA VAL A 210 4.77 0.13 -5.04
C VAL A 210 4.33 0.94 -3.83
N ILE A 211 4.07 0.25 -2.73
CA ILE A 211 3.70 0.85 -1.45
C ILE A 211 4.77 0.54 -0.42
N HIS A 212 5.17 1.55 0.35
CA HIS A 212 5.96 1.43 1.57
C HIS A 212 5.11 1.93 2.75
N LEU A 213 4.87 1.08 3.74
CA LEU A 213 4.15 1.49 4.94
C LEU A 213 5.05 2.31 5.85
N ILE A 214 4.52 3.43 6.33
CA ILE A 214 5.23 4.34 7.24
C ILE A 214 4.48 4.52 8.57
N ASP A 215 5.24 4.75 9.65
CA ASP A 215 4.71 4.85 11.01
C ASP A 215 4.24 6.27 11.40
N LYS A 216 4.46 7.26 10.53
CA LYS A 216 3.95 8.63 10.71
C LYS A 216 3.44 9.21 9.41
N VAL A 217 2.45 10.09 9.48
CA VAL A 217 2.04 10.92 8.35
C VAL A 217 3.12 11.98 8.10
N ILE A 218 3.65 12.05 6.89
CA ILE A 218 4.59 13.10 6.47
C ILE A 218 3.82 14.35 6.06
N LEU A 219 4.32 15.51 6.43
CA LEU A 219 3.62 16.79 6.24
C LEU A 219 4.44 17.72 5.33
N PRO A 220 3.79 18.37 4.35
CA PRO A 220 4.43 19.44 3.60
C PRO A 220 4.73 20.64 4.52
N ASN A 221 5.66 21.50 4.09
CA ASN A 221 5.94 22.79 4.75
C ASN A 221 4.77 23.75 4.65
#